data_0d60292299548431dba1c2b2872ebc48
#
_entry.id   0d60292299548431dba1c2b2872ebc48
#
_cell.length_a   1.000
_cell.length_b   1.000
_cell.length_c   1.000
_cell.angle_alpha   90.00
_cell.angle_beta   90.00
_cell.angle_gamma   90.00
#
_symmetry.space_group_name_H-M   'P 1'
#
loop_
_entity.id
_entity.type
_entity.pdbx_description
1 polymer ?
#
loop_
_entity_poly.entity_id
_entity_poly.type
_entity_poly.pdbx_seq_one_letter_code
_entity_poly.pdbx_strand_id
1 'polypeptide(L)'
;MRVKPIALVTAANKGIGLQIARDLATHGLTVLVGSRKIEHAETAAKSIGADARAVQLDVTKQASIAAAAKRIRNEFGRLDVLVNNAGTSDAGKQGILHAASLDEQRAVFETNVFGVVAVTQAMLRLLGETPAARIVSVDPSSPQRALFGPIYSPSKTALDAPTLAFAIEFEDPGANAACPGFTSTNLNTFEDTRTAERAA
;
A
#
# COMPACT_ATOMS: atom_id res chain seq x y z
N MET A 1 -5.94 2.03 30.17
CA MET A 1 -6.09 1.27 28.92
C MET A 1 -4.91 1.60 28.01
N ARG A 2 -4.18 0.61 27.47
CA ARG A 2 -3.15 0.87 26.46
C ARG A 2 -3.86 1.29 25.17
N VAL A 3 -3.53 2.45 24.64
CA VAL A 3 -4.05 2.92 23.35
C VAL A 3 -3.49 1.99 22.26
N LYS A 4 -4.36 1.36 21.48
CA LYS A 4 -3.93 0.47 20.37
C LYS A 4 -3.18 1.28 19.31
N PRO A 5 -2.08 0.76 18.74
CA PRO A 5 -1.45 1.38 17.59
C PRO A 5 -2.41 1.42 16.38
N ILE A 6 -2.26 2.45 15.54
CA ILE A 6 -3.11 2.70 14.37
C ILE A 6 -2.32 2.38 13.11
N ALA A 7 -2.86 1.52 12.26
CA ALA A 7 -2.28 1.18 10.96
C ALA A 7 -3.19 1.62 9.80
N LEU A 8 -2.62 2.24 8.77
CA LEU A 8 -3.30 2.47 7.49
C LEU A 8 -2.70 1.54 6.43
N VAL A 9 -3.56 0.76 5.78
CA VAL A 9 -3.16 -0.10 4.64
C VAL A 9 -3.88 0.38 3.39
N THR A 10 -3.13 0.83 2.38
CA THR A 10 -3.72 1.29 1.11
C THR A 10 -4.13 0.11 0.25
N ALA A 11 -5.25 0.22 -0.49
CA ALA A 11 -5.84 -0.84 -1.31
C ALA A 11 -6.06 -2.17 -0.54
N ALA A 12 -6.48 -2.08 0.72
CA ALA A 12 -6.65 -3.23 1.63
C ALA A 12 -8.01 -3.94 1.52
N ASN A 13 -8.75 -3.71 0.45
CA ASN A 13 -10.07 -4.32 0.26
C ASN A 13 -10.02 -5.73 -0.34
N LYS A 14 -8.84 -6.22 -0.74
CA LYS A 14 -8.63 -7.55 -1.32
C LYS A 14 -7.14 -7.93 -1.35
N GLY A 15 -6.85 -9.20 -1.70
CA GLY A 15 -5.50 -9.71 -1.94
C GLY A 15 -4.56 -9.54 -0.75
N ILE A 16 -3.29 -9.25 -1.03
CA ILE A 16 -2.23 -9.09 -0.02
C ILE A 16 -2.61 -8.00 1.00
N GLY A 17 -3.09 -6.84 0.55
CA GLY A 17 -3.45 -5.74 1.44
C GLY A 17 -4.55 -6.11 2.45
N LEU A 18 -5.53 -6.92 2.04
CA LEU A 18 -6.55 -7.43 2.97
C LEU A 18 -5.95 -8.39 3.99
N GLN A 19 -5.03 -9.25 3.57
CA GLN A 19 -4.37 -10.17 4.48
C GLN A 19 -3.47 -9.42 5.47
N ILE A 20 -2.64 -8.49 5.00
CA ILE A 20 -1.85 -7.60 5.88
C ILE A 20 -2.76 -6.91 6.92
N ALA A 21 -3.92 -6.39 6.48
CA ALA A 21 -4.86 -5.74 7.39
C ALA A 21 -5.42 -6.69 8.45
N ARG A 22 -5.69 -7.95 8.10
CA ARG A 22 -6.11 -8.99 9.05
C ARG A 22 -5.02 -9.30 10.07
N ASP A 23 -3.79 -9.51 9.59
CA ASP A 23 -2.67 -9.87 10.45
C ASP A 23 -2.33 -8.74 11.43
N LEU A 24 -2.31 -7.50 10.98
CA LEU A 24 -2.15 -6.34 11.86
C LEU A 24 -3.25 -6.25 12.92
N ALA A 25 -4.51 -6.53 12.55
CA ALA A 25 -5.62 -6.55 13.51
C ALA A 25 -5.46 -7.69 14.54
N THR A 26 -5.00 -8.88 14.15
CA THR A 26 -4.72 -9.98 15.07
C THR A 26 -3.56 -9.67 16.02
N HIS A 27 -2.63 -8.82 15.60
CA HIS A 27 -1.55 -8.31 16.45
C HIS A 27 -1.96 -7.11 17.33
N GLY A 28 -3.27 -6.80 17.37
CA GLY A 28 -3.82 -5.83 18.31
C GLY A 28 -3.79 -4.37 17.81
N LEU A 29 -3.57 -4.13 16.54
CA LEU A 29 -3.66 -2.80 15.95
C LEU A 29 -5.11 -2.45 15.59
N THR A 30 -5.45 -1.17 15.63
CA THR A 30 -6.62 -0.66 14.92
C THR A 30 -6.23 -0.42 13.46
N VAL A 31 -6.93 -1.07 12.53
CA VAL A 31 -6.54 -1.07 11.12
C VAL A 31 -7.51 -0.25 10.28
N LEU A 32 -6.96 0.72 9.56
CA LEU A 32 -7.66 1.55 8.61
C LEU A 32 -7.53 0.92 7.21
N VAL A 33 -8.65 0.38 6.74
CA VAL A 33 -8.75 -0.34 5.45
C VAL A 33 -8.99 0.68 4.34
N GLY A 34 -7.93 1.04 3.62
CA GLY A 34 -8.00 2.00 2.52
C GLY A 34 -8.52 1.38 1.23
N SER A 35 -9.51 2.00 0.58
CA SER A 35 -9.96 1.61 -0.76
C SER A 35 -10.54 2.82 -1.51
N ARG A 36 -10.43 2.81 -2.85
CA ARG A 36 -11.01 3.85 -3.72
C ARG A 36 -12.54 3.95 -3.58
N LYS A 37 -13.20 2.82 -3.41
CA LYS A 37 -14.65 2.73 -3.16
C LYS A 37 -14.88 2.44 -1.70
N ILE A 38 -15.65 3.28 -1.03
CA ILE A 38 -15.90 3.15 0.41
C ILE A 38 -16.63 1.84 0.73
N GLU A 39 -17.54 1.40 -0.13
CA GLU A 39 -18.32 0.18 0.08
C GLU A 39 -17.41 -1.07 0.12
N HIS A 40 -16.34 -1.08 -0.70
CA HIS A 40 -15.34 -2.16 -0.67
C HIS A 40 -14.51 -2.14 0.61
N ALA A 41 -14.16 -0.94 1.11
CA ALA A 41 -13.46 -0.81 2.39
C ALA A 41 -14.33 -1.25 3.55
N GLU A 42 -15.62 -0.90 3.56
CA GLU A 42 -16.58 -1.30 4.59
C GLU A 42 -16.78 -2.82 4.64
N THR A 43 -16.94 -3.45 3.46
CA THR A 43 -17.07 -4.90 3.35
C THR A 43 -15.83 -5.61 3.90
N ALA A 44 -14.65 -5.12 3.53
CA ALA A 44 -13.38 -5.68 4.01
C ALA A 44 -13.19 -5.45 5.51
N ALA A 45 -13.46 -4.26 6.02
CA ALA A 45 -13.38 -3.96 7.44
C ALA A 45 -14.31 -4.84 8.28
N LYS A 46 -15.55 -5.06 7.82
CA LYS A 46 -16.48 -5.99 8.46
C LYS A 46 -15.94 -7.42 8.53
N SER A 47 -15.26 -7.87 7.48
CA SER A 47 -14.66 -9.21 7.42
C SER A 47 -13.46 -9.40 8.36
N ILE A 48 -12.79 -8.31 8.73
CA ILE A 48 -11.68 -8.29 9.68
C ILE A 48 -12.20 -8.27 11.13
N GLY A 49 -13.20 -7.44 11.39
CA GLY A 49 -13.84 -7.37 12.72
C GLY A 49 -13.76 -5.99 13.38
N ALA A 50 -13.93 -5.98 14.69
CA ALA A 50 -14.14 -4.75 15.48
C ALA A 50 -12.95 -3.78 15.47
N ASP A 51 -11.75 -4.25 15.20
CA ASP A 51 -10.52 -3.43 15.17
C ASP A 51 -10.23 -2.83 13.79
N ALA A 52 -11.12 -3.04 12.80
CA ALA A 52 -10.98 -2.48 11.47
C ALA A 52 -11.97 -1.33 11.20
N ARG A 53 -11.51 -0.32 10.46
CA ARG A 53 -12.29 0.84 10.02
C ARG A 53 -12.09 1.08 8.54
N ALA A 54 -13.17 1.34 7.82
CA ALA A 54 -13.11 1.68 6.40
C ALA A 54 -12.64 3.14 6.21
N VAL A 55 -11.75 3.35 5.25
CA VAL A 55 -11.29 4.68 4.82
C VAL A 55 -11.37 4.77 3.30
N GLN A 56 -12.10 5.75 2.77
CA GLN A 56 -12.04 6.03 1.35
C GLN A 56 -10.70 6.68 1.02
N LEU A 57 -9.91 6.00 0.15
CA LEU A 57 -8.58 6.47 -0.24
C LEU A 57 -8.27 6.04 -1.67
N ASP A 58 -8.27 7.02 -2.56
CA ASP A 58 -7.71 6.92 -3.91
C ASP A 58 -6.34 7.58 -3.91
N VAL A 59 -5.28 6.77 -4.05
CA VAL A 59 -3.90 7.23 -4.00
C VAL A 59 -3.50 8.11 -5.19
N THR A 60 -4.30 8.13 -6.26
CA THR A 60 -4.11 8.97 -7.45
C THR A 60 -4.84 10.31 -7.36
N LYS A 61 -5.56 10.57 -6.25
CA LYS A 61 -6.40 11.77 -6.08
C LYS A 61 -6.00 12.54 -4.83
N GLN A 62 -5.35 13.68 -5.04
CA GLN A 62 -4.87 14.53 -3.94
C GLN A 62 -5.97 14.91 -2.94
N ALA A 63 -7.17 15.21 -3.43
CA ALA A 63 -8.31 15.52 -2.57
C ALA A 63 -8.72 14.33 -1.69
N SER A 64 -8.68 13.09 -2.22
CA SER A 64 -8.97 11.87 -1.46
C SER A 64 -7.91 11.62 -0.39
N ILE A 65 -6.64 11.81 -0.73
CA ILE A 65 -5.52 11.68 0.21
C ILE A 65 -5.66 12.68 1.36
N ALA A 66 -5.91 13.95 1.03
CA ALA A 66 -6.09 15.01 2.03
C ALA A 66 -7.30 14.74 2.95
N ALA A 67 -8.42 14.27 2.40
CA ALA A 67 -9.61 13.91 3.17
C ALA A 67 -9.31 12.74 4.13
N ALA A 68 -8.62 11.70 3.67
CA ALA A 68 -8.22 10.58 4.50
C ALA A 68 -7.28 11.02 5.65
N ALA A 69 -6.26 11.83 5.35
CA ALA A 69 -5.34 12.36 6.37
C ALA A 69 -6.07 13.21 7.40
N LYS A 70 -6.99 14.09 6.97
CA LYS A 70 -7.82 14.90 7.87
C LYS A 70 -8.69 14.03 8.77
N ARG A 71 -9.33 13.00 8.22
CA ARG A 71 -10.15 12.07 8.98
C ARG A 71 -9.34 11.35 10.05
N ILE A 72 -8.17 10.77 9.66
CA ILE A 72 -7.29 10.05 10.59
C ILE A 72 -6.83 10.98 11.73
N ARG A 73 -6.47 12.22 11.40
CA ARG A 73 -6.11 13.23 12.41
C ARG A 73 -7.21 13.48 13.39
N ASN A 74 -8.44 13.66 12.91
CA ASN A 74 -9.59 13.99 13.77
C ASN A 74 -10.01 12.81 14.65
N GLU A 75 -9.93 11.57 14.14
CA GLU A 75 -10.39 10.38 14.86
C GLU A 75 -9.33 9.82 15.81
N PHE A 76 -8.04 9.88 15.43
CA PHE A 76 -6.97 9.18 16.14
C PHE A 76 -5.81 10.09 16.58
N GLY A 77 -5.61 11.23 15.94
CA GLY A 77 -4.52 12.17 16.21
C GLY A 77 -3.13 11.70 15.75
N ARG A 78 -2.95 10.43 15.44
CA ARG A 78 -1.67 9.80 15.07
C ARG A 78 -1.84 8.67 14.08
N LEU A 79 -0.73 8.23 13.51
CA LEU A 79 -0.60 7.01 12.72
C LEU A 79 0.70 6.29 13.13
N ASP A 80 0.62 5.02 13.48
CA ASP A 80 1.81 4.25 13.91
C ASP A 80 2.42 3.44 12.75
N VAL A 81 1.57 2.97 11.81
CA VAL A 81 2.02 2.17 10.66
C VAL A 81 1.33 2.65 9.39
N LEU A 82 2.11 2.93 8.36
CA LEU A 82 1.64 3.15 6.99
C LEU A 82 2.12 2.01 6.10
N VAL A 83 1.19 1.27 5.50
CA VAL A 83 1.48 0.24 4.50
C VAL A 83 1.03 0.73 3.12
N ASN A 84 1.99 1.11 2.29
CA ASN A 84 1.79 1.47 0.90
C ASN A 84 1.69 0.19 0.05
N ASN A 85 0.51 -0.42 0.05
CA ASN A 85 0.23 -1.64 -0.70
C ASN A 85 -0.50 -1.37 -2.04
N ALA A 86 -1.09 -0.19 -2.22
CA ALA A 86 -1.76 0.15 -3.47
C ALA A 86 -0.81 -0.01 -4.67
N GLY A 87 -1.26 -0.76 -5.65
CA GLY A 87 -0.51 -0.98 -6.88
C GLY A 87 -1.42 -1.45 -8.00
N THR A 88 -0.98 -1.22 -9.23
CA THR A 88 -1.60 -1.70 -10.45
C THR A 88 -0.52 -2.20 -11.40
N SER A 89 -0.90 -3.12 -12.28
CA SER A 89 -0.04 -3.64 -13.35
C SER A 89 -0.68 -3.37 -14.72
N ASP A 90 0.07 -3.64 -15.74
CA ASP A 90 -0.33 -3.59 -17.15
C ASP A 90 -1.17 -4.79 -17.61
N ALA A 91 -1.82 -5.47 -16.65
CA ALA A 91 -2.81 -6.53 -16.87
C ALA A 91 -2.37 -7.60 -17.89
N GLY A 92 -1.19 -8.18 -17.68
CA GLY A 92 -0.76 -9.38 -18.43
C GLY A 92 -0.31 -9.11 -19.88
N LYS A 93 -0.08 -7.88 -20.27
CA LYS A 93 0.66 -7.57 -21.49
C LYS A 93 2.13 -7.94 -21.27
N GLN A 94 2.42 -9.23 -21.37
CA GLN A 94 3.80 -9.70 -21.54
C GLN A 94 4.29 -9.12 -22.86
N GLY A 95 4.98 -8.01 -22.80
CA GLY A 95 5.36 -7.27 -23.98
C GLY A 95 6.75 -6.71 -23.88
N ILE A 96 7.29 -6.45 -25.02
CA ILE A 96 8.54 -5.77 -25.22
C ILE A 96 8.26 -4.26 -24.97
N LEU A 97 9.15 -3.57 -24.28
CA LEU A 97 8.97 -2.17 -23.85
C LEU A 97 8.55 -1.20 -24.98
N HIS A 98 9.01 -1.44 -26.22
CA HIS A 98 8.68 -0.60 -27.36
C HIS A 98 7.19 -0.64 -27.78
N ALA A 99 6.46 -1.67 -27.36
CA ALA A 99 5.03 -1.81 -27.63
C ALA A 99 4.14 -1.25 -26.47
N ALA A 100 4.75 -0.84 -25.37
CA ALA A 100 4.03 -0.31 -24.22
C ALA A 100 3.59 1.14 -24.46
N SER A 101 2.30 1.41 -24.26
CA SER A 101 1.76 2.76 -24.35
C SER A 101 2.32 3.67 -23.26
N LEU A 102 2.72 4.90 -23.59
CA LEU A 102 3.15 5.89 -22.61
C LEU A 102 2.02 6.26 -21.63
N ASP A 103 0.77 6.22 -22.06
CA ASP A 103 -0.36 6.53 -21.17
C ASP A 103 -0.58 5.40 -20.16
N GLU A 104 -0.41 4.14 -20.56
CA GLU A 104 -0.41 3.00 -19.64
C GLU A 104 0.76 3.11 -18.64
N GLN A 105 1.96 3.46 -19.11
CA GLN A 105 3.11 3.69 -18.23
C GLN A 105 2.81 4.80 -17.21
N ARG A 106 2.29 5.95 -17.66
CA ARG A 106 1.91 7.05 -16.76
C ARG A 106 0.89 6.61 -15.72
N ALA A 107 -0.14 5.88 -16.11
CA ALA A 107 -1.19 5.41 -15.20
C ALA A 107 -0.65 4.44 -14.13
N VAL A 108 0.29 3.56 -14.50
CA VAL A 108 0.95 2.65 -13.56
C VAL A 108 1.86 3.43 -12.60
N PHE A 109 2.69 4.34 -13.11
CA PHE A 109 3.56 5.17 -12.28
C PHE A 109 2.77 6.10 -11.36
N GLU A 110 1.64 6.64 -11.84
CA GLU A 110 0.75 7.48 -11.01
C GLU A 110 0.28 6.74 -9.76
N THR A 111 -0.06 5.45 -9.89
CA THR A 111 -0.47 4.64 -8.73
C THR A 111 0.72 4.15 -7.92
N ASN A 112 1.72 3.54 -8.58
CA ASN A 112 2.75 2.76 -7.91
C ASN A 112 3.88 3.60 -7.33
N VAL A 113 4.10 4.81 -7.85
CA VAL A 113 5.19 5.70 -7.44
C VAL A 113 4.63 7.01 -6.86
N PHE A 114 3.98 7.82 -7.68
CA PHE A 114 3.52 9.15 -7.24
C PHE A 114 2.45 9.05 -6.14
N GLY A 115 1.54 8.08 -6.24
CA GLY A 115 0.54 7.81 -5.22
C GLY A 115 1.15 7.44 -3.87
N VAL A 116 2.21 6.63 -3.87
CA VAL A 116 2.94 6.26 -2.64
C VAL A 116 3.60 7.49 -2.01
N VAL A 117 4.29 8.30 -2.81
CA VAL A 117 4.93 9.55 -2.35
C VAL A 117 3.88 10.49 -1.76
N ALA A 118 2.78 10.73 -2.49
CA ALA A 118 1.73 11.66 -2.06
C ALA A 118 1.04 11.21 -0.76
N VAL A 119 0.72 9.92 -0.63
CA VAL A 119 0.14 9.36 0.61
C VAL A 119 1.13 9.49 1.76
N THR A 120 2.39 9.09 1.55
CA THR A 120 3.42 9.18 2.60
C THR A 120 3.57 10.61 3.09
N GLN A 121 3.74 11.59 2.19
CA GLN A 121 3.86 13.00 2.54
C GLN A 121 2.65 13.51 3.34
N ALA A 122 1.43 13.13 2.96
CA ALA A 122 0.23 13.54 3.67
C ALA A 122 0.12 12.95 5.09
N MET A 123 0.72 11.78 5.32
CA MET A 123 0.70 11.07 6.60
C MET A 123 1.90 11.41 7.52
N LEU A 124 2.96 12.06 7.02
CA LEU A 124 4.19 12.32 7.79
C LEU A 124 3.94 12.98 9.15
N ARG A 125 3.06 13.98 9.21
CA ARG A 125 2.72 14.63 10.49
C ARG A 125 2.09 13.69 11.50
N LEU A 126 1.26 12.75 11.03
CA LEU A 126 0.59 11.78 11.89
C LEU A 126 1.56 10.69 12.35
N LEU A 127 2.50 10.31 11.49
CA LEU A 127 3.58 9.37 11.79
C LEU A 127 4.56 9.98 12.82
N GLY A 128 4.85 11.27 12.72
CA GLY A 128 5.72 11.98 13.67
C GLY A 128 5.14 12.13 15.09
N GLU A 129 3.85 11.86 15.30
CA GLU A 129 3.22 11.87 16.63
C GLU A 129 3.49 10.58 17.44
N THR A 130 4.26 9.65 16.92
CA THR A 130 4.62 8.40 17.58
C THR A 130 6.12 8.10 17.46
N PRO A 131 6.78 7.69 18.54
CA PRO A 131 8.25 7.52 18.56
C PRO A 131 8.73 6.27 17.80
N ALA A 132 7.83 5.41 17.35
CA ALA A 132 8.16 4.14 16.71
C ALA A 132 7.34 3.87 15.46
N ALA A 133 7.01 4.93 14.70
CA ALA A 133 6.29 4.79 13.45
C ALA A 133 7.02 3.90 12.44
N ARG A 134 6.26 3.27 11.55
CA ARG A 134 6.81 2.46 10.46
C ARG A 134 6.10 2.80 9.15
N ILE A 135 6.89 2.94 8.10
CA ILE A 135 6.41 3.04 6.72
C ILE A 135 6.89 1.80 5.99
N VAL A 136 5.97 1.08 5.35
CA VAL A 136 6.29 -0.11 4.57
C VAL A 136 5.75 0.08 3.16
N SER A 137 6.62 0.03 2.17
CA SER A 137 6.23 -0.02 0.75
C SER A 137 6.26 -1.46 0.28
N VAL A 138 5.12 -1.97 -0.19
CA VAL A 138 5.02 -3.32 -0.74
C VAL A 138 5.60 -3.30 -2.16
N ASP A 139 6.78 -3.87 -2.29
CA ASP A 139 7.51 -3.98 -3.55
C ASP A 139 7.80 -5.44 -3.88
N PRO A 140 7.21 -5.99 -4.96
CA PRO A 140 7.56 -7.31 -5.45
C PRO A 140 8.79 -7.28 -6.36
N SER A 141 9.93 -6.78 -5.88
CA SER A 141 11.20 -6.89 -6.58
C SER A 141 11.65 -8.37 -6.57
N SER A 142 11.01 -9.16 -7.42
CA SER A 142 11.39 -10.55 -7.61
C SER A 142 12.58 -10.64 -8.58
N PRO A 143 13.65 -11.38 -8.24
CA PRO A 143 14.75 -11.66 -9.15
C PRO A 143 14.36 -12.55 -10.34
N GLN A 144 13.10 -12.94 -10.45
CA GLN A 144 12.61 -13.82 -11.52
C GLN A 144 12.41 -13.02 -12.82
N ARG A 145 13.44 -12.99 -13.65
CA ARG A 145 13.43 -12.37 -14.99
C ARG A 145 12.26 -12.77 -15.89
N ALA A 146 11.69 -13.96 -15.69
CA ALA A 146 10.56 -14.47 -16.45
C ALA A 146 9.25 -13.68 -16.24
N LEU A 147 9.17 -12.90 -15.16
CA LEU A 147 7.99 -12.12 -14.77
C LEU A 147 8.19 -10.61 -14.99
N PHE A 148 9.22 -10.23 -15.74
CA PHE A 148 9.50 -8.82 -16.01
C PHE A 148 8.43 -8.22 -16.93
N GLY A 149 7.51 -7.48 -16.35
CA GLY A 149 6.57 -6.65 -17.10
C GLY A 149 7.22 -5.34 -17.54
N PRO A 150 7.02 -4.88 -18.79
CA PRO A 150 7.71 -3.71 -19.33
C PRO A 150 7.32 -2.38 -18.64
N ILE A 151 6.23 -2.35 -17.91
CA ILE A 151 5.72 -1.16 -17.21
C ILE A 151 5.78 -1.36 -15.70
N TYR A 152 5.28 -2.51 -15.21
CA TYR A 152 5.15 -2.79 -13.79
C TYR A 152 6.50 -2.83 -13.08
N SER A 153 7.44 -3.65 -13.58
CA SER A 153 8.76 -3.80 -12.95
C SER A 153 9.56 -2.48 -12.89
N PRO A 154 9.64 -1.66 -13.96
CA PRO A 154 10.22 -0.32 -13.84
C PRO A 154 9.55 0.57 -12.81
N SER A 155 8.22 0.51 -12.67
CA SER A 155 7.52 1.31 -11.64
C SER A 155 7.87 0.88 -10.22
N LYS A 156 8.11 -0.42 -10.00
CA LYS A 156 8.52 -0.94 -8.70
C LYS A 156 9.98 -0.60 -8.37
N THR A 157 10.88 -0.72 -9.34
CA THR A 157 12.26 -0.22 -9.19
C THR A 157 12.29 1.28 -8.92
N ALA A 158 11.43 2.06 -9.57
CA ALA A 158 11.31 3.48 -9.30
C ALA A 158 10.74 3.80 -7.91
N LEU A 159 9.96 2.90 -7.31
CA LEU A 159 9.44 3.04 -5.93
C LEU A 159 10.53 2.87 -4.88
N ASP A 160 11.59 2.10 -5.15
CA ASP A 160 12.70 1.91 -4.21
C ASP A 160 13.41 3.23 -3.88
N ALA A 161 13.58 4.10 -4.87
CA ALA A 161 14.26 5.38 -4.69
C ALA A 161 13.55 6.32 -3.68
N PRO A 162 12.25 6.64 -3.79
CA PRO A 162 11.56 7.41 -2.77
C PRO A 162 11.46 6.69 -1.43
N THR A 163 11.36 5.36 -1.40
CA THR A 163 11.37 4.60 -0.14
C THR A 163 12.71 4.78 0.58
N LEU A 164 13.82 4.70 -0.14
CA LEU A 164 15.15 4.97 0.41
C LEU A 164 15.29 6.44 0.84
N ALA A 165 14.78 7.40 0.04
CA ALA A 165 14.80 8.81 0.39
C ALA A 165 14.08 9.08 1.72
N PHE A 166 12.89 8.51 1.91
CA PHE A 166 12.16 8.58 3.18
C PHE A 166 12.94 7.92 4.34
N ALA A 167 13.61 6.78 4.09
CA ALA A 167 14.43 6.13 5.11
C ALA A 167 15.65 6.97 5.55
N ILE A 168 16.21 7.76 4.64
CA ILE A 168 17.33 8.66 4.92
C ILE A 168 16.86 9.94 5.61
N GLU A 169 15.74 10.51 5.14
CA GLU A 169 15.22 11.79 5.66
C GLU A 169 14.62 11.65 7.05
N PHE A 170 14.00 10.51 7.31
CA PHE A 170 13.29 10.22 8.54
C PHE A 170 13.91 9.00 9.24
N GLU A 171 14.89 9.24 10.12
CA GLU A 171 15.44 8.19 10.99
C GLU A 171 14.33 7.56 11.84
N ASP A 172 13.37 8.38 12.22
CA ASP A 172 12.13 8.02 12.93
C ASP A 172 10.95 8.81 12.34
N PRO A 173 10.03 8.25 11.56
CA PRO A 173 9.69 6.82 11.39
C PRO A 173 10.60 6.07 10.41
N GLY A 174 10.94 4.80 10.75
CA GLY A 174 11.71 3.93 9.84
C GLY A 174 10.91 3.58 8.59
N ALA A 175 11.48 3.81 7.40
CA ALA A 175 10.90 3.40 6.13
C ALA A 175 11.57 2.12 5.60
N ASN A 176 10.77 1.18 5.11
CA ASN A 176 11.24 -0.12 4.62
C ASN A 176 10.50 -0.51 3.34
N ALA A 177 11.17 -1.26 2.49
CA ALA A 177 10.54 -2.00 1.39
C ALA A 177 10.30 -3.45 1.82
N ALA A 178 9.14 -4.00 1.52
CA ALA A 178 8.81 -5.40 1.76
C ALA A 178 8.44 -6.08 0.43
N CYS A 179 9.13 -7.17 0.12
CA CYS A 179 8.84 -7.97 -1.07
C CYS A 179 8.00 -9.20 -0.69
N PRO A 180 6.70 -9.24 -1.04
CA PRO A 180 5.85 -10.40 -0.78
C PRO A 180 6.16 -11.58 -1.71
N GLY A 181 7.01 -11.39 -2.70
CA GLY A 181 7.22 -12.32 -3.80
C GLY A 181 6.04 -12.38 -4.77
N PHE A 182 6.12 -13.26 -5.75
CA PHE A 182 5.02 -13.49 -6.68
C PHE A 182 3.88 -14.21 -5.95
N THR A 183 2.71 -13.61 -5.94
CA THR A 183 1.57 -14.04 -5.10
C THR A 183 0.30 -14.06 -5.92
N SER A 184 -0.46 -15.15 -5.80
CA SER A 184 -1.73 -15.35 -6.49
C SER A 184 -2.78 -14.33 -6.05
N THR A 185 -3.06 -13.35 -6.89
CA THR A 185 -4.05 -12.29 -6.65
C THR A 185 -4.73 -11.85 -7.96
N ASN A 186 -5.72 -10.99 -7.85
CA ASN A 186 -6.34 -10.37 -9.03
C ASN A 186 -5.36 -9.54 -9.88
N LEU A 187 -4.20 -9.18 -9.34
CA LEU A 187 -3.20 -8.38 -10.04
C LEU A 187 -2.52 -9.19 -11.16
N ASN A 188 -2.40 -10.50 -10.97
CA ASN A 188 -1.79 -11.44 -11.90
C ASN A 188 -2.72 -12.59 -12.30
N THR A 189 -4.03 -12.34 -12.32
CA THR A 189 -5.06 -13.33 -12.72
C THR A 189 -5.01 -14.66 -11.96
N PHE A 190 -4.47 -14.65 -10.74
CA PHE A 190 -4.28 -15.81 -9.86
C PHE A 190 -3.30 -16.86 -10.40
N GLU A 191 -2.27 -16.44 -11.15
CA GLU A 191 -1.29 -17.33 -11.80
C GLU A 191 -0.14 -17.79 -10.88
N ASP A 192 -0.33 -17.90 -9.56
CA ASP A 192 0.72 -18.42 -8.65
C ASP A 192 0.15 -19.41 -7.64
N THR A 193 1.06 -20.19 -7.06
CA THR A 193 0.78 -21.12 -5.98
C THR A 193 0.91 -20.49 -4.58
N ARG A 194 1.58 -19.33 -4.46
CA ARG A 194 1.69 -18.62 -3.19
C ARG A 194 0.41 -17.86 -2.90
N THR A 195 -0.23 -18.14 -1.77
CA THR A 195 -1.42 -17.44 -1.31
C THR A 195 -1.09 -16.09 -0.67
N ALA A 196 -2.07 -15.19 -0.58
CA ALA A 196 -1.91 -13.90 0.11
C ALA A 196 -1.51 -14.06 1.59
N GLU A 197 -1.97 -15.14 2.25
CA GLU A 197 -1.65 -15.48 3.64
C GLU A 197 -0.16 -15.80 3.85
N ARG A 198 0.51 -16.35 2.84
CA ARG A 198 1.95 -16.64 2.90
C ARG A 198 2.82 -15.45 2.49
N ALA A 199 2.22 -14.42 1.93
CA ALA A 199 2.91 -13.26 1.39
C ALA A 199 2.81 -12.02 2.29
N ALA A 200 1.84 -12.00 3.21
CA ALA A 200 1.64 -10.96 4.21
C ALA A 200 2.46 -11.24 5.46
#